data_764ea811c9ea3c268110448b90d22bc9
#
_entry.id   764ea811c9ea3c268110448b90d22bc9
#
_cell.length_a   1.000
_cell.length_b   1.000
_cell.length_c   1.000
_cell.angle_alpha   90.00
_cell.angle_beta   90.00
_cell.angle_gamma   90.00
#
_symmetry.space_group_name_H-M   'P 1'
#
loop_
_entity.id
_entity.type
_entity.pdbx_description
1 polymer ?
#
loop_
_entity_poly.entity_id
_entity_poly.type
_entity_poly.pdbx_seq_one_letter_code
_entity_poly.pdbx_strand_id
1 'polypeptide(L)'
;MRNNIQHVKEKLLESIQSLESQKKMFVLHQDKDFSRNRKLPFETMIKLILEMAGNTLDHELRHYSSFSLAMPTVSSFVQRRGLISPDAFLYLFHTFNFAVPFEKQFEGYRLVLHDLLLQLCRQRHCHP
;
A
#
# COMPACT_ATOMS: atom_id res chain seq x y z
N MET A 1 24.73 -6.94 2.12
CA MET A 1 23.55 -6.98 1.24
C MET A 1 22.31 -7.57 1.90
N ARG A 2 22.37 -8.74 2.52
CA ARG A 2 21.20 -9.36 3.17
C ARG A 2 20.56 -8.47 4.25
N ASN A 3 21.36 -7.80 5.07
CA ASN A 3 20.88 -6.92 6.13
C ASN A 3 20.11 -5.69 5.61
N ASN A 4 20.46 -5.19 4.42
CA ASN A 4 19.78 -4.04 3.83
C ASN A 4 18.38 -4.42 3.31
N ILE A 5 18.24 -5.57 2.66
CA ILE A 5 16.94 -6.06 2.16
C ILE A 5 15.98 -6.33 3.32
N GLN A 6 16.47 -6.97 4.37
CA GLN A 6 15.66 -7.26 5.56
C GLN A 6 15.19 -5.97 6.23
N HIS A 7 16.08 -4.99 6.39
CA HIS A 7 15.74 -3.68 6.94
C HIS A 7 14.68 -2.94 6.11
N VAL A 8 14.82 -2.93 4.79
CA VAL A 8 13.83 -2.32 3.87
C VAL A 8 12.47 -3.01 4.00
N LYS A 9 12.45 -4.34 4.08
CA LYS A 9 11.22 -5.12 4.28
C LYS A 9 10.54 -4.79 5.61
N GLU A 10 11.31 -4.69 6.69
CA GLU A 10 10.80 -4.30 8.01
C GLU A 10 10.17 -2.91 7.98
N LYS A 11 10.82 -1.94 7.31
CA LYS A 11 10.30 -0.59 7.15
C LYS A 11 9.01 -0.53 6.33
N LEU A 12 8.90 -1.38 5.31
CA LEU A 12 7.64 -1.50 4.57
C LEU A 12 6.51 -2.04 5.45
N LEU A 13 6.78 -3.10 6.22
CA LEU A 13 5.79 -3.67 7.14
C LEU A 13 5.37 -2.68 8.24
N GLU A 14 6.31 -1.93 8.81
CA GLU A 14 6.02 -0.85 9.77
C GLU A 14 5.13 0.24 9.13
N SER A 15 5.40 0.62 7.88
CA SER A 15 4.61 1.59 7.15
C SER A 15 3.18 1.11 6.89
N ILE A 16 3.02 -0.18 6.56
CA ILE A 16 1.69 -0.80 6.39
C ILE A 16 0.93 -0.83 7.74
N GLN A 17 1.60 -1.13 8.85
CA GLN A 17 0.98 -1.10 10.18
C GLN A 17 0.55 0.32 10.58
N SER A 18 1.36 1.33 10.25
CA SER A 18 1.00 2.73 10.44
C SER A 18 -0.25 3.10 9.65
N LEU A 19 -0.34 2.66 8.40
CA LEU A 19 -1.52 2.85 7.55
C LEU A 19 -2.76 2.14 8.14
N GLU A 20 -2.61 0.90 8.61
CA GLU A 20 -3.70 0.13 9.25
C GLU A 20 -4.24 0.86 10.48
N SER A 21 -3.38 1.45 11.31
CA SER A 21 -3.80 2.21 12.49
C SER A 21 -4.67 3.42 12.15
N GLN A 22 -4.52 3.95 10.94
CA GLN A 22 -5.25 5.12 10.42
C GLN A 22 -6.27 4.75 9.34
N LYS A 23 -6.62 3.48 9.17
CA LYS A 23 -7.48 2.98 8.08
C LYS A 23 -8.82 3.72 7.93
N LYS A 24 -9.40 4.21 9.02
CA LYS A 24 -10.66 4.98 8.98
C LYS A 24 -10.57 6.22 8.09
N MET A 25 -9.39 6.81 7.94
CA MET A 25 -9.17 7.98 7.08
C MET A 25 -9.08 7.63 5.60
N PHE A 26 -8.85 6.36 5.27
CA PHE A 26 -8.57 5.87 3.93
C PHE A 26 -9.62 4.91 3.38
N VAL A 27 -10.80 4.89 3.97
CA VAL A 27 -11.94 4.11 3.51
C VAL A 27 -13.13 5.03 3.21
N LEU A 28 -14.03 4.59 2.35
CA LEU A 28 -15.17 5.42 1.93
C LEU A 28 -16.15 5.68 3.07
N HIS A 29 -16.39 4.69 3.94
CA HIS A 29 -17.31 4.79 5.07
C HIS A 29 -16.56 4.44 6.36
N GLN A 30 -16.15 5.44 7.12
CA GLN A 30 -15.21 5.33 8.25
C GLN A 30 -15.62 4.30 9.32
N ASP A 31 -16.90 4.19 9.63
CA ASP A 31 -17.39 3.33 10.71
C ASP A 31 -17.93 1.98 10.23
N LYS A 32 -18.00 1.77 8.93
CA LYS A 32 -18.61 0.60 8.30
C LYS A 32 -17.58 -0.28 7.57
N ASP A 33 -16.72 0.36 6.76
CA ASP A 33 -15.79 -0.35 5.91
C ASP A 33 -14.64 -0.92 6.73
N PHE A 34 -14.33 -2.20 6.50
CA PHE A 34 -13.28 -2.92 7.23
C PHE A 34 -13.44 -2.95 8.77
N SER A 35 -14.64 -2.67 9.28
CA SER A 35 -14.93 -2.75 10.73
C SER A 35 -15.07 -4.19 11.23
N ARG A 36 -15.51 -5.11 10.38
CA ARG A 36 -15.69 -6.52 10.71
C ARG A 36 -14.50 -7.35 10.23
N ASN A 37 -14.09 -8.31 11.06
CA ASN A 37 -13.08 -9.30 10.68
C ASN A 37 -13.63 -10.25 9.62
N ARG A 38 -13.21 -10.07 8.38
CA ARG A 38 -13.58 -10.89 7.20
C ARG A 38 -12.32 -11.45 6.55
N LYS A 39 -12.48 -12.32 5.55
CA LYS A 39 -11.37 -12.97 4.81
C LYS A 39 -10.34 -12.00 4.22
N LEU A 40 -10.74 -10.77 3.94
CA LEU A 40 -9.88 -9.71 3.40
C LEU A 40 -9.91 -8.48 4.31
N PRO A 41 -9.19 -8.47 5.44
CA PRO A 41 -9.00 -7.28 6.25
C PRO A 41 -8.20 -6.21 5.48
N PHE A 42 -8.21 -4.98 5.97
CA PHE A 42 -7.58 -3.83 5.30
C PHE A 42 -6.08 -4.06 5.04
N GLU A 43 -5.33 -4.48 6.05
CA GLU A 43 -3.90 -4.77 5.93
C GLU A 43 -3.62 -5.86 4.87
N THR A 44 -4.42 -6.92 4.86
CA THR A 44 -4.32 -8.00 3.87
C THR A 44 -4.59 -7.49 2.46
N MET A 45 -5.58 -6.61 2.27
CA MET A 45 -5.85 -5.99 0.98
C MET A 45 -4.66 -5.17 0.47
N ILE A 46 -4.05 -4.38 1.34
CA ILE A 46 -2.87 -3.57 0.98
C ILE A 46 -1.70 -4.48 0.58
N LYS A 47 -1.38 -5.49 1.38
CA LYS A 47 -0.29 -6.44 1.09
C LYS A 47 -0.53 -7.17 -0.23
N LEU A 48 -1.73 -7.67 -0.46
CA LEU A 48 -2.09 -8.40 -1.67
C LEU A 48 -1.95 -7.52 -2.93
N ILE A 49 -2.41 -6.27 -2.88
CA ILE A 49 -2.26 -5.33 -3.99
C ILE A 49 -0.78 -5.04 -4.29
N LEU A 50 0.05 -4.90 -3.27
CA LEU A 50 1.49 -4.66 -3.43
C LEU A 50 2.25 -5.88 -3.99
N GLU A 51 1.78 -7.08 -3.68
CA GLU A 51 2.41 -8.34 -4.11
C GLU A 51 1.99 -8.81 -5.51
N MET A 52 0.98 -8.19 -6.12
CA MET A 52 0.51 -8.56 -7.46
C MET A 52 1.61 -8.43 -8.51
N ALA A 53 1.84 -9.51 -9.26
CA ALA A 53 2.92 -9.62 -10.23
C ALA A 53 2.46 -9.46 -11.71
N GLY A 54 1.23 -9.01 -11.95
CA GLY A 54 0.71 -8.77 -13.30
C GLY A 54 0.04 -9.98 -13.96
N ASN A 55 -0.25 -11.04 -13.21
CA ASN A 55 -1.06 -12.16 -13.68
C ASN A 55 -2.57 -11.80 -13.63
N THR A 56 -3.42 -12.74 -14.04
CA THR A 56 -4.87 -12.58 -13.85
C THR A 56 -5.20 -12.49 -12.36
N LEU A 57 -6.23 -11.73 -12.01
CA LEU A 57 -6.62 -11.54 -10.62
C LEU A 57 -6.98 -12.88 -9.93
N ASP A 58 -7.63 -13.79 -10.64
CA ASP A 58 -7.91 -15.13 -10.10
C ASP A 58 -6.63 -15.91 -9.77
N HIS A 59 -5.62 -15.84 -10.62
CA HIS A 59 -4.31 -16.46 -10.39
C HIS A 59 -3.61 -15.85 -9.16
N GLU A 60 -3.59 -14.51 -9.04
CA GLU A 60 -3.00 -13.81 -7.90
C GLU A 60 -3.67 -14.19 -6.57
N LEU A 61 -5.01 -14.25 -6.55
CA LEU A 61 -5.76 -14.67 -5.37
C LEU A 61 -5.49 -16.12 -4.98
N ARG A 62 -5.39 -17.03 -5.96
CA ARG A 62 -5.03 -18.44 -5.70
C ARG A 62 -3.62 -18.56 -5.13
N HIS A 63 -2.67 -17.88 -5.72
CA HIS A 63 -1.28 -17.86 -5.26
C HIS A 63 -1.18 -17.33 -3.83
N TYR A 64 -1.83 -16.22 -3.54
CA TYR A 64 -1.85 -15.62 -2.20
C TYR A 64 -2.43 -16.56 -1.15
N SER A 65 -3.52 -17.23 -1.44
CA SER A 65 -4.19 -18.14 -0.51
C SER A 65 -3.58 -19.56 -0.47
N SER A 66 -2.48 -19.79 -1.18
CA SER A 66 -1.84 -21.10 -1.31
C SER A 66 -2.83 -22.20 -1.71
N PHE A 67 -3.77 -21.87 -2.60
CA PHE A 67 -4.84 -22.75 -3.08
C PHE A 67 -5.78 -23.28 -1.97
N SER A 68 -5.90 -22.56 -0.87
CA SER A 68 -6.80 -22.89 0.23
C SER A 68 -8.28 -22.77 -0.18
N LEU A 69 -9.15 -23.61 0.40
CA LEU A 69 -10.61 -23.51 0.26
C LEU A 69 -11.19 -22.20 0.84
N ALA A 70 -10.44 -21.52 1.72
CA ALA A 70 -10.80 -20.23 2.28
C ALA A 70 -10.46 -19.03 1.37
N MET A 71 -10.10 -19.29 0.12
CA MET A 71 -9.75 -18.27 -0.85
C MET A 71 -10.90 -17.25 -1.04
N PRO A 72 -10.60 -15.95 -1.06
CA PRO A 72 -11.56 -14.94 -1.42
C PRO A 72 -11.90 -15.03 -2.92
N THR A 73 -13.12 -14.71 -3.29
CA THR A 73 -13.53 -14.64 -4.70
C THR A 73 -13.02 -13.35 -5.35
N VAL A 74 -12.84 -13.37 -6.67
CA VAL A 74 -12.50 -12.18 -7.47
C VAL A 74 -13.47 -11.04 -7.21
N SER A 75 -14.78 -11.34 -7.19
CA SER A 75 -15.84 -10.38 -6.91
C SER A 75 -15.68 -9.74 -5.51
N SER A 76 -15.41 -10.55 -4.49
CA SER A 76 -15.18 -10.06 -3.13
C SER A 76 -13.96 -9.14 -3.06
N PHE A 77 -12.87 -9.49 -3.74
CA PHE A 77 -11.68 -8.67 -3.81
C PHE A 77 -11.95 -7.31 -4.48
N VAL A 78 -12.59 -7.32 -5.65
CA VAL A 78 -12.91 -6.09 -6.40
C VAL A 78 -13.81 -5.16 -5.60
N GLN A 79 -14.84 -5.70 -4.94
CA GLN A 79 -15.72 -4.91 -4.08
C GLN A 79 -14.96 -4.28 -2.91
N ARG A 80 -14.10 -5.04 -2.23
CA ARG A 80 -13.34 -4.52 -1.09
C ARG A 80 -12.26 -3.53 -1.52
N ARG A 81 -11.60 -3.75 -2.65
CA ARG A 81 -10.66 -2.78 -3.23
C ARG A 81 -11.33 -1.42 -3.48
N GLY A 82 -12.55 -1.43 -3.98
CA GLY A 82 -13.33 -0.21 -4.22
C GLY A 82 -13.66 0.60 -2.97
N LEU A 83 -13.55 0.01 -1.78
CA LEU A 83 -13.77 0.71 -0.51
C LEU A 83 -12.53 1.45 0.00
N ILE A 84 -11.36 1.21 -0.57
CA ILE A 84 -10.09 1.83 -0.18
C ILE A 84 -9.86 3.08 -1.02
N SER A 85 -9.62 4.21 -0.37
CA SER A 85 -9.24 5.44 -1.05
C SER A 85 -7.83 5.30 -1.66
N PRO A 86 -7.58 5.79 -2.88
CA PRO A 86 -6.23 5.87 -3.46
C PRO A 86 -5.22 6.60 -2.59
N ASP A 87 -5.66 7.52 -1.74
CA ASP A 87 -4.82 8.26 -0.80
C ASP A 87 -4.12 7.34 0.22
N ALA A 88 -4.64 6.14 0.47
CA ALA A 88 -3.99 5.13 1.29
C ALA A 88 -2.61 4.75 0.72
N PHE A 89 -2.52 4.56 -0.59
CA PHE A 89 -1.26 4.22 -1.26
C PHE A 89 -0.32 5.40 -1.33
N LEU A 90 -0.82 6.61 -1.48
CA LEU A 90 -0.02 7.84 -1.41
C LEU A 90 0.58 8.01 -0.02
N TYR A 91 -0.20 7.83 1.04
CA TYR A 91 0.27 7.84 2.42
C TYR A 91 1.36 6.78 2.65
N LEU A 92 1.10 5.55 2.22
CA LEU A 92 2.06 4.45 2.34
C LEU A 92 3.39 4.77 1.63
N PHE A 93 3.31 5.28 0.41
CA PHE A 93 4.46 5.68 -0.37
C PHE A 93 5.32 6.73 0.35
N HIS A 94 4.70 7.79 0.88
CA HIS A 94 5.42 8.83 1.60
C HIS A 94 6.01 8.31 2.92
N THR A 95 5.24 7.55 3.70
CA THR A 95 5.70 6.96 4.96
C THR A 95 6.89 6.04 4.75
N PHE A 96 6.82 5.17 3.74
CA PHE A 96 7.90 4.27 3.41
C PHE A 96 9.17 5.00 2.93
N ASN A 97 9.03 5.96 2.02
CA ASN A 97 10.17 6.74 1.51
C ASN A 97 10.83 7.60 2.60
N PHE A 98 10.05 8.08 3.56
CA PHE A 98 10.60 8.78 4.71
C PHE A 98 11.38 7.84 5.65
N ALA A 99 10.89 6.61 5.83
CA ALA A 99 11.52 5.60 6.69
C ALA A 99 12.78 4.98 6.06
N VAL A 100 12.88 4.98 4.72
CA VAL A 100 14.03 4.43 3.96
C VAL A 100 14.58 5.53 3.06
N PRO A 101 15.38 6.45 3.60
CA PRO A 101 15.99 7.50 2.78
C PRO A 101 16.97 6.88 1.78
N PHE A 102 16.73 7.13 0.50
CA PHE A 102 17.64 6.75 -0.56
C PHE A 102 18.79 7.76 -0.65
N GLU A 103 19.91 7.44 -0.01
CA GLU A 103 21.14 8.26 -0.11
C GLU A 103 21.91 8.06 -1.41
N LYS A 104 21.47 7.14 -2.28
CA LYS A 104 22.22 6.78 -3.47
C LYS A 104 22.02 7.78 -4.60
N GLN A 105 23.14 8.32 -5.05
CA GLN A 105 23.24 9.01 -6.34
C GLN A 105 23.20 7.95 -7.46
N PHE A 106 22.35 8.13 -8.45
CA PHE A 106 22.41 7.38 -9.68
C PHE A 106 23.13 8.23 -10.73
N GLU A 107 24.26 7.74 -11.23
CA GLU A 107 25.11 8.43 -12.23
C GLU A 107 25.44 9.90 -11.86
N GLY A 108 25.66 10.18 -10.56
CA GLY A 108 25.95 11.53 -10.07
C GLY A 108 24.73 12.43 -9.88
N TYR A 109 23.53 11.96 -10.18
CA TYR A 109 22.29 12.67 -9.93
C TYR A 109 21.62 12.19 -8.64
N ARG A 110 21.31 13.14 -7.77
CA ARG A 110 20.50 12.89 -6.60
C ARG A 110 19.06 12.59 -7.05
N LEU A 111 18.53 11.40 -6.73
CA LEU A 111 17.13 11.08 -7.01
C LEU A 111 16.23 11.90 -6.07
N VAL A 112 15.72 13.03 -6.57
CA VAL A 112 14.86 13.97 -5.85
C VAL A 112 13.36 13.67 -6.10
N LEU A 113 12.98 12.41 -6.22
CA LEU A 113 11.57 12.00 -6.37
C LEU A 113 10.70 12.50 -5.22
N HIS A 114 11.27 12.63 -4.02
CA HIS A 114 10.57 13.11 -2.84
C HIS A 114 10.17 14.58 -2.95
N ASP A 115 11.08 15.45 -3.41
CA ASP A 115 10.82 16.89 -3.51
C ASP A 115 9.87 17.24 -4.65
N LEU A 116 9.94 16.50 -5.76
CA LEU A 116 9.04 16.71 -6.90
C LEU A 116 7.58 16.38 -6.56
N LEU A 117 7.36 15.29 -5.81
CA LEU A 117 6.03 14.89 -5.35
C LEU A 117 5.48 15.85 -4.29
N LEU A 118 6.31 16.36 -3.39
CA LEU A 118 5.92 17.40 -2.44
C LEU A 118 5.56 18.71 -3.15
N GLN A 119 6.28 19.08 -4.20
CA GLN A 119 5.96 20.26 -5.02
C GLN A 119 4.65 20.07 -5.77
N LEU A 120 4.38 18.90 -6.33
CA LEU A 120 3.12 18.60 -7.02
C LEU A 120 1.94 18.57 -6.04
N CYS A 121 2.12 18.07 -4.83
CA CYS A 121 1.10 18.14 -3.78
C CYS A 121 0.82 19.57 -3.31
N ARG A 122 1.84 20.41 -3.19
CA ARG A 122 1.68 21.84 -2.85
C ARG A 122 0.94 22.62 -3.93
N GLN A 123 1.18 22.32 -5.21
CA GLN A 123 0.49 23.00 -6.31
C GLN A 123 -1.01 22.64 -6.42
N ARG A 124 -1.42 21.45 -5.98
CA ARG A 124 -2.84 21.06 -5.94
C ARG A 124 -3.63 21.69 -4.80
N HIS A 125 -2.97 22.16 -3.74
CA HIS A 125 -3.62 22.81 -2.59
C HIS A 125 -3.66 24.35 -2.69
N CYS A 126 -3.14 24.93 -3.76
CA CYS A 126 -3.11 26.38 -4.01
C CYS A 126 -4.11 26.84 -5.06
N HIS A 127 -5.28 26.22 -5.17
CA HIS A 127 -6.42 26.83 -5.85
C HIS A 127 -7.47 27.24 -4.81
N PRO A 128 -7.75 28.54 -4.71
CA PRO A 128 -8.87 29.05 -3.91
C PRO A 128 -10.22 28.59 -4.47
#